data_1312988ce806513fa8c9a326cc0bf8d0
#
_entry.id   1312988ce806513fa8c9a326cc0bf8d0
#
_cell.length_a   1.000
_cell.length_b   1.000
_cell.length_c   1.000
_cell.angle_alpha   90.00
_cell.angle_beta   90.00
_cell.angle_gamma   90.00
#
_symmetry.space_group_name_H-M   'P 1'
#
loop_
_entity.id
_entity.type
_entity.pdbx_description
1 polymer ?
#
loop_
_entity_poly.entity_id
_entity_poly.type
_entity_poly.pdbx_seq_one_letter_code
_entity_poly.pdbx_strand_id
1 'polypeptide(L)'
;MKHIKFTIYTFIVVAVFLLTSCADMLMGDEGKYDEDIYLNYKTKTVLELPFENEWFINAGGKSLEENHHFAPHRHQRYALDIVQVINGKGRSGDGTRNEDYYCFGKRLNAPGDGKIVSVVNNIEDNVPGILNKNQPWGNYIVIDHLNGEFSCMLHFKKNSIVVAAGDEVIRGQMVGQAGNSGNSTGPHLHFHLQTTASRSTGIGLPMQFINYYADDIFTERGEPVTYQKVRKNIKQ
;
A
#
# COMPACT_ATOMS: atom_id res chain seq x y z
N MET A 1 14.01 -41.52 60.43
CA MET A 1 14.03 -40.14 59.95
C MET A 1 14.60 -40.05 58.51
N LYS A 2 13.80 -40.36 57.55
CA LYS A 2 14.12 -40.19 56.07
C LYS A 2 12.79 -40.24 55.36
N HIS A 3 12.21 -39.13 55.11
CA HIS A 3 11.15 -38.93 54.11
C HIS A 3 10.66 -37.47 54.20
N ILE A 4 11.31 -36.55 53.53
CA ILE A 4 10.76 -35.26 53.09
C ILE A 4 11.87 -34.62 52.20
N LYS A 5 11.96 -35.00 50.94
CA LYS A 5 12.74 -34.25 49.93
C LYS A 5 12.34 -34.58 48.48
N PHE A 6 11.14 -35.07 48.21
CA PHE A 6 10.79 -35.49 46.85
C PHE A 6 9.57 -34.77 46.25
N THR A 7 9.01 -33.74 46.89
CA THR A 7 7.73 -33.17 46.43
C THR A 7 7.84 -31.75 45.86
N ILE A 8 9.02 -31.12 45.86
CA ILE A 8 9.16 -29.72 45.42
C ILE A 8 9.63 -29.59 43.96
N TYR A 9 10.30 -30.61 43.41
CA TYR A 9 10.80 -30.52 42.03
C TYR A 9 9.77 -30.81 40.94
N THR A 10 8.68 -31.48 41.24
CA THR A 10 7.66 -31.87 40.25
C THR A 10 6.70 -30.70 39.92
N PHE A 11 6.50 -29.76 40.83
CA PHE A 11 5.59 -28.63 40.61
C PHE A 11 6.21 -27.47 39.77
N ILE A 12 7.54 -27.33 39.82
CA ILE A 12 8.21 -26.25 39.07
C ILE A 12 8.33 -26.60 37.58
N VAL A 13 8.49 -27.86 37.22
CA VAL A 13 8.59 -28.30 35.81
C VAL A 13 7.25 -28.20 35.10
N VAL A 14 6.12 -28.48 35.77
CA VAL A 14 4.78 -28.40 35.19
C VAL A 14 4.36 -26.94 35.00
N ALA A 15 4.75 -26.03 35.90
CA ALA A 15 4.43 -24.59 35.74
C ALA A 15 5.20 -23.91 34.61
N VAL A 16 6.44 -24.34 34.35
CA VAL A 16 7.24 -23.80 33.24
C VAL A 16 6.72 -24.29 31.88
N PHE A 17 6.23 -25.52 31.77
CA PHE A 17 5.63 -26.05 30.53
C PHE A 17 4.26 -25.45 30.23
N LEU A 18 3.48 -25.06 31.25
CA LEU A 18 2.19 -24.38 31.04
C LEU A 18 2.34 -22.89 30.68
N LEU A 19 3.43 -22.23 31.11
CA LEU A 19 3.71 -20.83 30.76
C LEU A 19 4.26 -20.68 29.36
N THR A 20 5.02 -21.64 28.83
CA THR A 20 5.45 -21.65 27.43
C THR A 20 4.29 -21.92 26.46
N SER A 21 3.36 -22.80 26.83
CA SER A 21 2.16 -23.10 26.03
C SER A 21 1.16 -21.95 25.98
N CYS A 22 1.06 -21.12 27.02
CA CYS A 22 0.20 -19.93 27.02
C CYS A 22 0.83 -18.74 26.31
N ALA A 23 2.14 -18.62 26.31
CA ALA A 23 2.84 -17.58 25.54
C ALA A 23 2.73 -17.84 24.03
N ASP A 24 2.83 -19.09 23.59
CA ASP A 24 2.63 -19.48 22.19
C ASP A 24 1.16 -19.39 21.74
N MET A 25 0.19 -19.40 22.66
CA MET A 25 -1.24 -19.27 22.36
C MET A 25 -1.72 -17.82 22.33
N LEU A 26 -0.92 -16.88 22.88
CA LEU A 26 -1.20 -15.43 22.84
C LEU A 26 -0.41 -14.69 21.78
N MET A 27 0.64 -15.27 21.27
CA MET A 27 1.26 -14.92 20.01
C MET A 27 0.46 -15.66 18.94
N GLY A 28 -0.66 -15.07 18.53
CA GLY A 28 -1.34 -15.54 17.32
C GLY A 28 -0.28 -15.75 16.24
N ASP A 29 -0.47 -16.76 15.43
CA ASP A 29 0.39 -17.18 14.32
C ASP A 29 0.72 -16.00 13.37
N GLU A 30 1.43 -14.98 13.89
CA GLU A 30 2.00 -13.84 13.14
C GLU A 30 3.26 -14.26 12.41
N GLY A 31 3.53 -15.54 12.31
CA GLY A 31 4.95 -15.73 12.12
C GLY A 31 5.35 -16.62 11.06
N LYS A 32 4.90 -17.13 10.20
CA LYS A 32 5.48 -17.66 8.97
C LYS A 32 4.58 -17.30 7.80
N TYR A 33 4.67 -16.04 7.39
CA TYR A 33 4.37 -15.77 5.99
C TYR A 33 5.32 -16.66 5.20
N ASP A 34 4.76 -17.53 4.40
CA ASP A 34 5.49 -18.19 3.34
C ASP A 34 5.84 -17.04 2.36
N GLU A 35 6.94 -16.34 2.70
CA GLU A 35 7.36 -15.08 2.06
C GLU A 35 7.64 -15.28 0.59
N ASP A 36 7.90 -16.52 0.19
CA ASP A 36 8.31 -16.89 -1.15
C ASP A 36 7.13 -17.08 -2.12
N ILE A 37 5.91 -17.37 -1.64
CA ILE A 37 4.78 -17.65 -2.54
C ILE A 37 4.48 -16.47 -3.48
N TYR A 38 4.53 -15.24 -2.96
CA TYR A 38 4.17 -14.05 -3.74
C TYR A 38 5.36 -13.23 -4.22
N LEU A 39 6.58 -13.49 -3.74
CA LEU A 39 7.76 -12.70 -4.10
C LEU A 39 7.98 -12.64 -5.63
N ASN A 40 7.73 -13.76 -6.31
CA ASN A 40 7.86 -13.91 -7.76
C ASN A 40 6.52 -13.89 -8.49
N TYR A 41 5.45 -13.42 -7.83
CA TYR A 41 4.13 -13.34 -8.43
C TYR A 41 4.15 -12.51 -9.71
N LYS A 42 3.46 -12.99 -10.72
CA LYS A 42 3.25 -12.25 -11.97
C LYS A 42 1.85 -11.68 -12.00
N THR A 43 1.75 -10.35 -11.98
CA THR A 43 0.50 -9.64 -12.07
C THR A 43 -0.26 -10.08 -13.32
N LYS A 44 -1.50 -10.54 -13.15
CA LYS A 44 -2.38 -10.97 -14.24
C LYS A 44 -2.99 -9.78 -14.95
N THR A 45 -3.41 -8.78 -14.16
CA THR A 45 -3.99 -7.53 -14.66
C THR A 45 -2.99 -6.74 -15.48
N VAL A 46 -3.43 -6.16 -16.57
CA VAL A 46 -2.64 -5.23 -17.37
C VAL A 46 -2.69 -3.86 -16.71
N LEU A 47 -1.71 -3.58 -15.83
CA LEU A 47 -1.64 -2.33 -15.09
C LEU A 47 -0.82 -1.28 -15.84
N GLU A 48 -1.31 -0.03 -15.87
CA GLU A 48 -0.55 1.17 -16.23
C GLU A 48 -0.36 2.06 -15.01
N LEU A 49 0.66 2.93 -15.06
CA LEU A 49 0.85 3.95 -14.03
C LEU A 49 -0.43 4.80 -13.89
N PRO A 50 -0.98 4.97 -12.67
CA PRO A 50 -2.30 5.57 -12.47
C PRO A 50 -2.30 7.11 -12.48
N PHE A 51 -1.38 7.73 -13.19
CA PHE A 51 -1.20 9.18 -13.26
C PHE A 51 -0.62 9.62 -14.61
N GLU A 52 -0.64 10.92 -14.86
CA GLU A 52 -0.01 11.55 -16.01
C GLU A 52 1.30 12.24 -15.57
N ASN A 53 2.15 12.54 -16.55
CA ASN A 53 3.45 13.16 -16.37
C ASN A 53 4.43 12.28 -15.55
N GLU A 54 5.54 12.89 -15.13
CA GLU A 54 6.57 12.22 -14.34
C GLU A 54 6.26 12.30 -12.84
N TRP A 55 6.34 11.16 -12.17
CA TRP A 55 6.25 11.02 -10.72
C TRP A 55 7.46 10.26 -10.19
N PHE A 56 7.62 10.26 -8.87
CA PHE A 56 8.76 9.70 -8.17
C PHE A 56 8.28 8.65 -7.15
N ILE A 57 8.91 7.48 -7.15
CA ILE A 57 8.64 6.41 -6.19
C ILE A 57 9.39 6.72 -4.90
N ASN A 58 8.65 7.15 -3.88
CA ASN A 58 9.19 7.47 -2.56
C ASN A 58 9.38 6.22 -1.69
N ALA A 59 8.52 5.20 -1.87
CA ALA A 59 8.66 3.87 -1.29
C ALA A 59 8.16 2.83 -2.28
N GLY A 60 8.86 1.71 -2.40
CA GLY A 60 8.55 0.59 -3.29
C GLY A 60 9.69 -0.41 -3.34
N GLY A 61 9.40 -1.64 -3.73
CA GLY A 61 10.40 -2.72 -3.76
C GLY A 61 10.01 -3.92 -2.91
N LYS A 62 10.90 -4.91 -2.83
CA LYS A 62 10.65 -6.23 -2.26
C LYS A 62 11.52 -6.56 -1.04
N SER A 63 12.07 -5.57 -0.40
CA SER A 63 12.84 -5.71 0.83
C SER A 63 12.52 -4.59 1.82
N LEU A 64 12.84 -4.80 3.10
CA LEU A 64 12.71 -3.76 4.13
C LEU A 64 13.63 -2.56 3.90
N GLU A 65 14.75 -2.77 3.25
CA GLU A 65 15.71 -1.72 2.91
C GLU A 65 15.14 -0.77 1.86
N GLU A 66 14.38 -1.30 0.90
CA GLU A 66 13.79 -0.54 -0.20
C GLU A 66 12.41 0.02 0.15
N ASN A 67 11.62 -0.70 0.97
CA ASN A 67 10.21 -0.44 1.14
C ASN A 67 9.77 -0.64 2.60
N HIS A 68 9.44 0.43 3.29
CA HIS A 68 8.99 0.37 4.68
C HIS A 68 7.63 -0.36 4.86
N HIS A 69 6.86 -0.57 3.78
CA HIS A 69 5.63 -1.36 3.80
C HIS A 69 5.89 -2.87 3.81
N PHE A 70 7.12 -3.30 3.50
CA PHE A 70 7.41 -4.71 3.26
C PHE A 70 7.14 -5.63 4.46
N ALA A 71 7.26 -5.15 5.72
CA ALA A 71 7.06 -5.98 6.90
C ALA A 71 5.79 -5.72 7.70
N PRO A 72 5.32 -4.49 7.97
CA PRO A 72 4.34 -4.29 9.05
C PRO A 72 2.92 -4.72 8.67
N HIS A 73 2.56 -4.76 7.38
CA HIS A 73 1.19 -5.03 6.95
C HIS A 73 1.14 -5.96 5.76
N ARG A 74 0.65 -7.17 5.97
CA ARG A 74 0.57 -8.23 4.97
C ARG A 74 -0.07 -7.78 3.64
N HIS A 75 -1.14 -6.99 3.68
CA HIS A 75 -1.86 -6.52 2.50
C HIS A 75 -1.13 -5.42 1.72
N GLN A 76 -0.23 -4.67 2.37
CA GLN A 76 0.54 -3.57 1.78
C GLN A 76 2.00 -3.91 1.49
N ARG A 77 2.38 -5.18 1.60
CA ARG A 77 3.77 -5.63 1.55
C ARG A 77 4.57 -5.06 0.37
N TYR A 78 3.94 -4.90 -0.79
CA TYR A 78 4.57 -4.40 -2.01
C TYR A 78 4.02 -3.03 -2.43
N ALA A 79 3.46 -2.26 -1.48
CA ALA A 79 2.88 -0.97 -1.78
C ALA A 79 3.90 0.02 -2.30
N LEU A 80 3.41 0.97 -3.10
CA LEU A 80 4.15 2.12 -3.60
C LEU A 80 3.59 3.39 -2.96
N ASP A 81 4.47 4.24 -2.42
CA ASP A 81 4.18 5.64 -2.13
C ASP A 81 4.76 6.51 -3.23
N ILE A 82 3.91 7.26 -3.90
CA ILE A 82 4.24 7.92 -5.16
C ILE A 82 3.95 9.43 -5.05
N VAL A 83 4.94 10.26 -5.35
CA VAL A 83 4.86 11.71 -5.23
C VAL A 83 5.28 12.39 -6.53
N GLN A 84 4.98 13.69 -6.70
CA GLN A 84 5.63 14.49 -7.74
C GLN A 84 6.84 15.21 -7.20
N VAL A 85 7.93 15.22 -7.96
CA VAL A 85 9.18 15.91 -7.64
C VAL A 85 9.54 16.83 -8.81
N ILE A 86 9.76 18.12 -8.51
CA ILE A 86 10.21 19.12 -9.48
C ILE A 86 11.53 19.69 -8.98
N ASN A 87 12.58 19.62 -9.81
CA ASN A 87 13.93 20.07 -9.45
C ASN A 87 14.43 19.47 -8.10
N GLY A 88 14.17 18.17 -7.90
CA GLY A 88 14.59 17.44 -6.70
C GLY A 88 13.77 17.74 -5.44
N LYS A 89 12.69 18.51 -5.52
CA LYS A 89 11.82 18.86 -4.39
C LYS A 89 10.41 18.32 -4.59
N GLY A 90 9.78 17.79 -3.53
CA GLY A 90 8.39 17.31 -3.54
C GLY A 90 7.36 18.43 -3.33
N ARG A 91 7.83 19.66 -3.05
CA ARG A 91 6.98 20.81 -2.72
C ARG A 91 7.66 22.15 -3.06
N SER A 92 6.86 23.20 -3.19
CA SER A 92 7.31 24.58 -3.47
C SER A 92 7.42 25.45 -2.23
N GLY A 93 6.60 25.21 -1.19
CA GLY A 93 6.52 26.01 0.02
C GLY A 93 7.33 25.45 1.18
N ASP A 94 6.98 25.85 2.39
CA ASP A 94 7.55 25.34 3.64
C ASP A 94 7.00 23.95 4.03
N GLY A 95 5.93 23.51 3.35
CA GLY A 95 5.32 22.20 3.54
C GLY A 95 4.30 22.16 4.68
N THR A 96 3.86 23.31 5.18
CA THR A 96 2.82 23.40 6.21
C THR A 96 1.41 23.24 5.65
N ARG A 97 1.24 23.41 4.33
CA ARG A 97 -0.04 23.29 3.63
C ARG A 97 0.04 22.19 2.57
N ASN A 98 -1.10 21.53 2.33
CA ASN A 98 -1.19 20.49 1.30
C ASN A 98 -0.91 21.04 -0.10
N GLU A 99 -1.31 22.28 -0.39
CA GLU A 99 -1.12 22.95 -1.67
C GLU A 99 0.36 23.24 -1.99
N ASP A 100 1.24 23.19 -1.00
CA ASP A 100 2.67 23.30 -1.23
C ASP A 100 3.23 22.07 -1.97
N TYR A 101 2.58 20.92 -1.85
CA TYR A 101 3.03 19.65 -2.44
C TYR A 101 2.55 19.52 -3.89
N TYR A 102 3.47 19.22 -4.79
CA TYR A 102 3.20 19.19 -6.23
C TYR A 102 2.17 18.16 -6.66
N CYS A 103 2.06 17.04 -5.92
CA CYS A 103 1.09 15.98 -6.22
C CYS A 103 -0.31 16.26 -5.66
N PHE A 104 -0.49 17.18 -4.69
CA PHE A 104 -1.80 17.47 -4.11
C PHE A 104 -2.79 17.96 -5.16
N GLY A 105 -3.97 17.34 -5.23
CA GLY A 105 -4.99 17.66 -6.20
C GLY A 105 -4.70 17.19 -7.62
N LYS A 106 -3.60 16.45 -7.87
CA LYS A 106 -3.31 15.90 -9.19
C LYS A 106 -4.23 14.73 -9.50
N ARG A 107 -4.63 14.67 -10.76
CA ARG A 107 -5.49 13.63 -11.32
C ARG A 107 -4.88 12.25 -11.12
N LEU A 108 -5.73 11.31 -10.67
CA LEU A 108 -5.43 9.88 -10.59
C LEU A 108 -6.40 9.11 -11.48
N ASN A 109 -5.87 8.09 -12.15
CA ASN A 109 -6.60 7.27 -13.10
C ASN A 109 -6.67 5.82 -12.61
N ALA A 110 -7.66 5.05 -13.08
CA ALA A 110 -7.72 3.62 -12.88
C ALA A 110 -6.47 2.95 -13.50
N PRO A 111 -5.73 2.11 -12.74
CA PRO A 111 -4.52 1.46 -13.23
C PRO A 111 -4.80 0.34 -14.23
N GLY A 112 -6.00 -0.22 -14.21
CA GLY A 112 -6.47 -1.33 -15.04
C GLY A 112 -7.99 -1.33 -15.12
N ASP A 113 -8.54 -2.13 -16.04
CA ASP A 113 -9.97 -2.37 -16.15
C ASP A 113 -10.48 -3.11 -14.92
N GLY A 114 -11.73 -2.88 -14.52
CA GLY A 114 -12.32 -3.56 -13.39
C GLY A 114 -13.60 -2.92 -12.88
N LYS A 115 -14.04 -3.38 -11.72
CA LYS A 115 -15.25 -2.89 -11.04
C LYS A 115 -14.89 -2.26 -9.71
N ILE A 116 -15.39 -1.07 -9.42
CA ILE A 116 -15.26 -0.42 -8.12
C ILE A 116 -16.07 -1.22 -7.10
N VAL A 117 -15.41 -1.75 -6.06
CA VAL A 117 -16.07 -2.55 -5.02
C VAL A 117 -16.12 -1.84 -3.66
N SER A 118 -15.32 -0.80 -3.46
CA SER A 118 -15.35 -0.02 -2.24
C SER A 118 -14.90 1.42 -2.50
N VAL A 119 -15.56 2.39 -1.86
CA VAL A 119 -15.23 3.83 -1.94
C VAL A 119 -15.44 4.48 -0.58
N VAL A 120 -14.47 5.28 -0.15
CA VAL A 120 -14.61 6.27 0.93
C VAL A 120 -14.10 7.60 0.39
N ASN A 121 -14.86 8.70 0.55
CA ASN A 121 -14.59 9.98 -0.14
C ASN A 121 -14.72 11.23 0.74
N ASN A 122 -15.10 11.10 2.01
CA ASN A 122 -15.49 12.23 2.86
C ASN A 122 -14.55 12.50 4.04
N ILE A 123 -13.40 11.83 4.09
CA ILE A 123 -12.40 12.02 5.14
C ILE A 123 -11.61 13.29 4.84
N GLU A 124 -11.44 14.14 5.88
CA GLU A 124 -10.65 15.37 5.77
C GLU A 124 -9.19 15.06 5.37
N ASP A 125 -8.62 15.93 4.53
CA ASP A 125 -7.19 15.93 4.32
C ASP A 125 -6.47 16.42 5.58
N ASN A 126 -5.42 15.74 5.98
CA ASN A 126 -4.64 16.10 7.16
C ASN A 126 -3.89 17.43 6.92
N VAL A 127 -3.56 18.11 8.00
CA VAL A 127 -2.45 19.07 7.98
C VAL A 127 -1.14 18.26 7.82
N PRO A 128 -0.24 18.64 6.92
CA PRO A 128 1.03 17.93 6.75
C PRO A 128 1.76 17.71 8.09
N GLY A 129 2.22 16.50 8.33
CA GLY A 129 2.83 16.06 9.58
C GLY A 129 1.85 15.48 10.61
N ILE A 130 0.53 15.65 10.46
CA ILE A 130 -0.49 15.14 11.39
C ILE A 130 -1.24 13.97 10.76
N LEU A 131 -1.26 12.83 11.46
CA LEU A 131 -1.86 11.58 10.97
C LEU A 131 -3.27 11.35 11.50
N ASN A 132 -4.18 10.85 10.66
CA ASN A 132 -5.45 10.28 11.10
C ASN A 132 -5.35 8.74 11.19
N LYS A 133 -4.88 8.23 12.33
CA LYS A 133 -4.69 6.79 12.56
C LYS A 133 -6.00 6.02 12.74
N ASN A 134 -7.11 6.70 13.04
CA ASN A 134 -8.41 6.07 13.22
C ASN A 134 -9.03 5.62 11.89
N GLN A 135 -8.64 6.25 10.80
CA GLN A 135 -9.09 5.94 9.44
C GLN A 135 -7.87 5.80 8.52
N PRO A 136 -7.03 4.76 8.72
CA PRO A 136 -5.67 4.73 8.14
C PRO A 136 -5.63 4.74 6.62
N TRP A 137 -6.64 4.25 5.91
CA TRP A 137 -6.71 4.34 4.45
C TRP A 137 -7.15 5.73 3.93
N GLY A 138 -7.75 6.56 4.81
CA GLY A 138 -8.32 7.85 4.41
C GLY A 138 -9.42 7.70 3.37
N ASN A 139 -9.45 8.57 2.38
CA ASN A 139 -10.28 8.40 1.18
C ASN A 139 -9.61 7.40 0.25
N TYR A 140 -10.38 6.45 -0.25
CA TYR A 140 -9.82 5.37 -1.07
C TYR A 140 -10.83 4.79 -2.04
N ILE A 141 -10.32 4.07 -3.03
CA ILE A 141 -11.09 3.15 -3.86
C ILE A 141 -10.43 1.78 -3.86
N VAL A 142 -11.25 0.74 -4.02
CA VAL A 142 -10.80 -0.62 -4.33
C VAL A 142 -11.42 -1.04 -5.65
N ILE A 143 -10.58 -1.49 -6.59
CA ILE A 143 -10.96 -1.97 -7.91
C ILE A 143 -10.74 -3.48 -7.95
N ASP A 144 -11.81 -4.25 -8.18
CA ASP A 144 -11.75 -5.68 -8.48
C ASP A 144 -11.48 -5.87 -9.97
N HIS A 145 -10.36 -6.47 -10.32
CA HIS A 145 -9.99 -6.80 -11.70
C HIS A 145 -10.61 -8.10 -12.22
N LEU A 146 -11.53 -8.71 -11.45
CA LEU A 146 -12.30 -9.92 -11.79
C LEU A 146 -11.43 -11.17 -12.06
N ASN A 147 -10.22 -11.19 -11.55
CA ASN A 147 -9.24 -12.27 -11.74
C ASN A 147 -8.53 -12.68 -10.44
N GLY A 148 -9.04 -12.21 -9.27
CA GLY A 148 -8.47 -12.42 -7.95
C GLY A 148 -7.39 -11.40 -7.58
N GLU A 149 -7.28 -10.29 -8.31
CA GLU A 149 -6.43 -9.15 -8.02
C GLU A 149 -7.28 -7.90 -7.75
N PHE A 150 -6.92 -7.16 -6.70
CA PHE A 150 -7.63 -5.96 -6.27
C PHE A 150 -6.64 -4.80 -6.14
N SER A 151 -6.82 -3.76 -6.94
CA SER A 151 -6.07 -2.52 -6.78
C SER A 151 -6.67 -1.66 -5.68
N CYS A 152 -5.84 -1.23 -4.74
CA CYS A 152 -6.19 -0.29 -3.68
C CYS A 152 -5.44 1.02 -3.89
N MET A 153 -6.17 2.10 -4.09
CA MET A 153 -5.64 3.46 -4.20
C MET A 153 -6.12 4.27 -3.01
N LEU A 154 -5.20 4.86 -2.25
CA LEU A 154 -5.48 5.46 -0.95
C LEU A 154 -5.05 6.93 -0.88
N HIS A 155 -5.50 7.58 0.19
CA HIS A 155 -5.17 8.96 0.55
C HIS A 155 -5.66 10.00 -0.46
N PHE A 156 -6.77 9.70 -1.18
CA PHE A 156 -7.37 10.68 -2.08
C PHE A 156 -7.75 11.96 -1.33
N LYS A 157 -7.73 13.07 -2.07
CA LYS A 157 -8.25 14.34 -1.61
C LYS A 157 -9.73 14.22 -1.27
N LYS A 158 -10.16 14.84 -0.17
CA LYS A 158 -11.56 14.86 0.25
C LYS A 158 -12.49 15.26 -0.90
N ASN A 159 -13.56 14.49 -1.08
CA ASN A 159 -14.60 14.71 -2.08
C ASN A 159 -14.11 14.76 -3.54
N SER A 160 -12.94 14.21 -3.85
CA SER A 160 -12.37 14.23 -5.20
C SER A 160 -12.62 12.96 -6.01
N ILE A 161 -13.05 11.86 -5.37
CA ILE A 161 -13.36 10.61 -6.06
C ILE A 161 -14.63 10.79 -6.87
N VAL A 162 -14.57 10.44 -8.16
CA VAL A 162 -15.63 10.67 -9.16
C VAL A 162 -16.31 9.39 -9.61
N VAL A 163 -16.04 8.27 -8.94
CA VAL A 163 -16.63 6.95 -9.18
C VAL A 163 -17.33 6.44 -7.92
N ALA A 164 -18.28 5.54 -8.08
CA ALA A 164 -19.04 4.92 -7.00
C ALA A 164 -18.86 3.40 -6.97
N ALA A 165 -19.14 2.77 -5.81
CA ALA A 165 -19.17 1.32 -5.72
C ALA A 165 -20.24 0.75 -6.68
N GLY A 166 -19.84 -0.22 -7.48
CA GLY A 166 -20.64 -0.82 -8.55
C GLY A 166 -20.27 -0.35 -9.95
N ASP A 167 -19.58 0.80 -10.10
CA ASP A 167 -19.17 1.31 -11.40
C ASP A 167 -18.11 0.40 -12.04
N GLU A 168 -18.20 0.22 -13.34
CA GLU A 168 -17.13 -0.34 -14.16
C GLU A 168 -16.18 0.80 -14.57
N VAL A 169 -14.89 0.54 -14.51
CA VAL A 169 -13.84 1.48 -14.92
C VAL A 169 -12.93 0.84 -15.96
N ILE A 170 -12.48 1.65 -16.89
CA ILE A 170 -11.44 1.25 -17.85
C ILE A 170 -10.10 1.86 -17.45
N ARG A 171 -9.03 1.20 -17.79
CA ARG A 171 -7.67 1.66 -17.60
C ARG A 171 -7.46 3.08 -18.17
N GLY A 172 -6.89 3.97 -17.37
CA GLY A 172 -6.68 5.38 -17.73
C GLY A 172 -7.88 6.29 -17.46
N GLN A 173 -9.05 5.76 -17.10
CA GLN A 173 -10.20 6.56 -16.68
C GLN A 173 -9.90 7.32 -15.38
N MET A 174 -10.25 8.61 -15.31
CA MET A 174 -10.11 9.39 -14.08
C MET A 174 -10.97 8.79 -12.97
N VAL A 175 -10.38 8.64 -11.77
CA VAL A 175 -11.08 8.13 -10.58
C VAL A 175 -11.06 9.11 -9.41
N GLY A 176 -10.18 10.12 -9.41
CA GLY A 176 -10.10 11.13 -8.35
C GLY A 176 -8.80 11.93 -8.40
N GLN A 177 -8.42 12.50 -7.25
CA GLN A 177 -7.23 13.33 -7.11
C GLN A 177 -6.39 12.89 -5.90
N ALA A 178 -5.07 13.00 -6.01
CA ALA A 178 -4.15 12.74 -4.90
C ALA A 178 -4.38 13.75 -3.76
N GLY A 179 -4.38 13.26 -2.53
CA GLY A 179 -4.63 14.04 -1.33
C GLY A 179 -3.71 13.65 -0.17
N ASN A 180 -4.17 13.91 1.05
CA ASN A 180 -3.43 13.68 2.29
C ASN A 180 -4.33 13.14 3.42
N SER A 181 -5.35 12.38 3.09
CA SER A 181 -6.29 11.86 4.10
C SER A 181 -5.78 10.56 4.74
N GLY A 182 -6.15 10.29 6.00
CA GLY A 182 -5.82 9.03 6.66
C GLY A 182 -4.45 9.00 7.34
N ASN A 183 -3.79 7.83 7.36
CA ASN A 183 -2.45 7.65 7.96
C ASN A 183 -1.36 8.11 6.99
N SER A 184 -1.39 9.39 6.65
CA SER A 184 -0.53 10.05 5.67
C SER A 184 0.11 11.30 6.29
N THR A 185 1.44 11.43 6.22
CA THR A 185 2.19 12.59 6.75
C THR A 185 2.25 13.75 5.77
N GLY A 186 1.95 13.52 4.51
CA GLY A 186 1.96 14.51 3.45
C GLY A 186 1.36 13.97 2.16
N PRO A 187 0.94 14.84 1.24
CA PRO A 187 0.30 14.42 0.00
C PRO A 187 1.11 13.41 -0.80
N HIS A 188 0.48 12.28 -1.15
CA HIS A 188 1.03 11.24 -2.02
C HIS A 188 -0.09 10.31 -2.52
N LEU A 189 0.17 9.52 -3.55
CA LEU A 189 -0.62 8.35 -3.88
C LEU A 189 0.01 7.14 -3.19
N HIS A 190 -0.74 6.49 -2.30
CA HIS A 190 -0.42 5.13 -1.86
C HIS A 190 -1.18 4.15 -2.74
N PHE A 191 -0.45 3.22 -3.36
CA PHE A 191 -1.01 2.22 -4.26
C PHE A 191 -0.49 0.83 -3.93
N HIS A 192 -1.40 -0.14 -3.78
CA HIS A 192 -1.02 -1.55 -3.68
C HIS A 192 -2.00 -2.46 -4.39
N LEU A 193 -1.54 -3.66 -4.73
CA LEU A 193 -2.33 -4.76 -5.26
C LEU A 193 -2.45 -5.83 -4.17
N GLN A 194 -3.63 -6.41 -4.00
CA GLN A 194 -3.87 -7.47 -3.00
C GLN A 194 -4.86 -8.53 -3.50
N THR A 195 -4.98 -9.65 -2.78
CA THR A 195 -5.75 -10.83 -3.18
C THR A 195 -7.25 -10.73 -2.92
N THR A 196 -7.73 -9.80 -2.11
CA THR A 196 -9.16 -9.61 -1.77
C THR A 196 -9.49 -8.13 -1.64
N ALA A 197 -10.76 -7.75 -1.63
CA ALA A 197 -11.16 -6.37 -1.38
C ALA A 197 -10.93 -5.92 0.08
N SER A 198 -10.76 -6.85 1.01
CA SER A 198 -10.69 -6.57 2.45
C SER A 198 -9.28 -6.29 2.92
N ARG A 199 -9.11 -5.22 3.70
CA ARG A 199 -7.87 -4.89 4.39
C ARG A 199 -7.41 -6.00 5.37
N SER A 200 -8.35 -6.67 6.03
CA SER A 200 -8.03 -7.67 7.07
C SER A 200 -7.64 -9.03 6.51
N THR A 201 -8.07 -9.37 5.30
CA THR A 201 -7.81 -10.67 4.67
C THR A 201 -6.95 -10.61 3.41
N GLY A 202 -6.70 -9.41 2.90
CA GLY A 202 -5.86 -9.19 1.72
C GLY A 202 -4.41 -9.59 1.97
N ILE A 203 -3.78 -10.17 0.96
CA ILE A 203 -2.34 -10.40 0.90
C ILE A 203 -1.80 -9.56 -0.24
N GLY A 204 -0.79 -8.74 0.04
CA GLY A 204 -0.14 -7.91 -0.95
C GLY A 204 0.49 -8.73 -2.07
N LEU A 205 0.36 -8.23 -3.28
CA LEU A 205 0.92 -8.82 -4.50
C LEU A 205 1.91 -7.84 -5.14
N PRO A 206 3.06 -8.30 -5.63
CA PRO A 206 3.92 -7.48 -6.49
C PRO A 206 3.16 -6.93 -7.69
N MET A 207 3.48 -5.70 -8.09
CA MET A 207 2.76 -5.00 -9.17
C MET A 207 3.67 -4.75 -10.35
N GLN A 208 3.38 -5.37 -11.50
CA GLN A 208 4.06 -5.07 -12.74
C GLN A 208 3.19 -4.13 -13.59
N PHE A 209 3.73 -2.95 -13.88
CA PHE A 209 3.15 -1.99 -14.82
C PHE A 209 3.73 -2.20 -16.22
N ILE A 210 2.96 -1.83 -17.23
CA ILE A 210 3.38 -1.93 -18.63
C ILE A 210 3.71 -0.56 -19.24
N ASN A 211 4.55 -0.57 -20.26
CA ASN A 211 4.79 0.55 -21.17
C ASN A 211 5.11 1.86 -20.46
N TYR A 212 6.10 1.88 -19.61
CA TYR A 212 6.52 3.07 -18.89
C TYR A 212 8.04 3.29 -19.01
N TYR A 213 8.50 4.46 -18.61
CA TYR A 213 9.90 4.76 -18.40
C TYR A 213 10.19 4.79 -16.90
N ALA A 214 11.29 4.14 -16.49
CA ALA A 214 11.91 4.25 -15.19
C ALA A 214 13.31 4.86 -15.39
N ASP A 215 13.59 6.03 -14.79
CA ASP A 215 14.84 6.78 -14.97
C ASP A 215 15.26 6.91 -16.46
N ASP A 216 14.27 7.25 -17.31
CA ASP A 216 14.39 7.37 -18.76
C ASP A 216 14.66 6.06 -19.51
N ILE A 217 14.70 4.91 -18.84
CA ILE A 217 14.83 3.59 -19.45
C ILE A 217 13.44 3.03 -19.75
N PHE A 218 13.15 2.75 -21.02
CA PHE A 218 11.88 2.12 -21.41
C PHE A 218 11.74 0.73 -20.79
N THR A 219 10.62 0.50 -20.13
CA THR A 219 10.26 -0.76 -19.49
C THR A 219 8.94 -1.26 -20.09
N GLU A 220 9.01 -2.36 -20.84
CA GLU A 220 7.83 -2.98 -21.41
C GLU A 220 6.89 -3.50 -20.33
N ARG A 221 7.44 -4.19 -19.32
CA ARG A 221 6.74 -4.64 -18.12
C ARG A 221 7.72 -4.75 -16.96
N GLY A 222 7.41 -4.10 -15.82
CA GLY A 222 8.31 -4.11 -14.67
C GLY A 222 7.66 -3.58 -13.40
N GLU A 223 8.41 -3.67 -12.32
CA GLU A 223 8.05 -3.21 -10.98
C GLU A 223 8.84 -1.95 -10.66
N PRO A 224 8.20 -0.78 -10.50
CA PRO A 224 8.90 0.41 -10.04
C PRO A 224 9.43 0.21 -8.61
N VAL A 225 10.63 0.72 -8.34
CA VAL A 225 11.28 0.63 -7.03
C VAL A 225 11.61 2.01 -6.48
N THR A 226 11.91 2.08 -5.20
CA THR A 226 12.26 3.32 -4.48
C THR A 226 13.33 4.12 -5.22
N TYR A 227 13.14 5.42 -5.24
CA TYR A 227 13.96 6.46 -5.85
C TYR A 227 13.90 6.56 -7.38
N GLN A 228 13.11 5.75 -8.06
CA GLN A 228 12.92 5.87 -9.50
C GLN A 228 11.95 7.00 -9.86
N LYS A 229 12.27 7.71 -10.93
CA LYS A 229 11.33 8.56 -11.65
C LYS A 229 10.58 7.70 -12.66
N VAL A 230 9.27 7.81 -12.68
CA VAL A 230 8.43 7.02 -13.56
C VAL A 230 7.45 7.87 -14.33
N ARG A 231 7.24 7.55 -15.61
CA ARG A 231 6.25 8.19 -16.47
C ARG A 231 5.72 7.22 -17.52
N LYS A 232 4.48 7.41 -17.92
CA LYS A 232 3.90 6.62 -19.02
C LYS A 232 4.67 6.83 -20.32
N ASN A 233 4.72 5.78 -21.13
CA ASN A 233 5.09 5.91 -22.52
C ASN A 233 3.87 6.38 -23.33
N ILE A 234 3.72 7.69 -23.48
CA ILE A 234 2.71 8.29 -24.37
C ILE A 234 3.28 8.21 -25.78
N LYS A 235 2.85 7.21 -26.58
CA LYS A 235 3.13 7.25 -28.02
C LYS A 235 2.45 8.48 -28.58
N GLN A 236 3.24 9.40 -29.12
CA GLN A 236 2.77 10.53 -29.90
C GLN A 236 2.11 10.04 -31.20
#